data_11cc64860f2a1c3c14add3e1717fbe03
#
_entry.id   11cc64860f2a1c3c14add3e1717fbe03
#
_cell.length_a   1.000
_cell.length_b   1.000
_cell.length_c   1.000
_cell.angle_alpha   90.00
_cell.angle_beta   90.00
_cell.angle_gamma   90.00
#
_symmetry.space_group_name_H-M   'P 1'
#
loop_
_entity.id
_entity.type
_entity.pdbx_description
1 polymer ?
#
loop_
_entity_poly.entity_id
_entity_poly.type
_entity_poly.pdbx_seq_one_letter_code
_entity_poly.pdbx_strand_id
1 'polypeptide(L)'
;MDGGGGGYNPPSNPPETPPTPCKRAKTLSQDAAFKSRIKDVYRKTFSAGNTVEQGFIQTSDGQTIFPNVQESGSAKFTNDQIAGKEIMEWYHSHPTGSMITSWADLKALAIRYQQRYVKSENFTYGVVSEFGCMSIMITSPTDFNTFATKVRNGELSESWNAYIVGASGLFYS
;
A
#
# COMPACT_ATOMS: atom_id res chain seq x y z
N MET A 1 -38.17 26.27 39.43
CA MET A 1 -38.16 26.59 37.99
C MET A 1 -36.81 26.13 37.45
N ASP A 2 -36.78 24.87 37.01
CA ASP A 2 -35.54 24.25 36.47
C ASP A 2 -35.50 24.49 34.95
N GLY A 3 -34.58 25.36 34.53
CA GLY A 3 -34.31 25.62 33.12
C GLY A 3 -33.38 24.53 32.56
N GLY A 4 -33.96 23.48 32.01
CA GLY A 4 -33.22 22.48 31.27
C GLY A 4 -32.65 23.04 29.95
N GLY A 5 -31.36 23.42 29.95
CA GLY A 5 -30.60 23.75 28.74
C GLY A 5 -30.35 22.49 27.90
N GLY A 6 -31.21 22.18 26.95
CA GLY A 6 -30.96 21.16 25.92
C GLY A 6 -29.77 21.56 25.06
N GLY A 7 -28.62 20.93 25.28
CA GLY A 7 -27.45 21.10 24.42
C GLY A 7 -27.75 20.60 23.03
N TYR A 8 -27.75 21.51 22.05
CA TYR A 8 -27.80 21.17 20.64
C TYR A 8 -26.47 20.51 20.25
N ASN A 9 -26.50 19.17 20.07
CA ASN A 9 -25.41 18.46 19.41
C ASN A 9 -25.61 18.61 17.90
N PRO A 10 -24.71 19.29 17.17
CA PRO A 10 -24.79 19.35 15.73
C PRO A 10 -24.70 17.91 15.17
N PRO A 11 -25.45 17.61 14.10
CA PRO A 11 -25.38 16.30 13.47
C PRO A 11 -23.92 15.99 13.10
N SER A 12 -23.45 14.82 13.49
CA SER A 12 -22.14 14.31 13.07
C SER A 12 -22.10 14.27 11.54
N ASN A 13 -21.09 14.86 10.95
CA ASN A 13 -20.90 14.75 9.49
C ASN A 13 -20.98 13.27 9.08
N PRO A 14 -21.68 12.94 7.99
CA PRO A 14 -21.70 11.58 7.47
C PRO A 14 -20.26 11.12 7.25
N PRO A 15 -19.95 9.85 7.47
CA PRO A 15 -18.59 9.33 7.26
C PRO A 15 -18.15 9.66 5.82
N GLU A 16 -16.97 10.23 5.69
CA GLU A 16 -16.43 10.57 4.37
C GLU A 16 -16.31 9.32 3.52
N THR A 17 -16.84 9.36 2.30
CA THR A 17 -16.67 8.27 1.34
C THR A 17 -15.19 8.12 0.99
N PRO A 18 -14.61 6.91 1.07
CA PRO A 18 -13.21 6.69 0.71
C PRO A 18 -12.89 7.24 -0.68
N PRO A 19 -11.71 7.83 -0.88
CA PRO A 19 -11.35 8.40 -2.17
C PRO A 19 -11.26 7.30 -3.23
N THR A 20 -11.73 7.62 -4.44
CA THR A 20 -11.51 6.73 -5.59
C THR A 20 -10.01 6.56 -5.88
N PRO A 21 -9.58 5.46 -6.53
CA PRO A 21 -8.16 5.24 -6.89
C PRO A 21 -7.55 6.42 -7.65
N CYS A 22 -8.27 6.99 -8.62
CA CYS A 22 -7.80 8.15 -9.38
C CYS A 22 -7.63 9.40 -8.50
N LYS A 23 -8.58 9.67 -7.60
CA LYS A 23 -8.47 10.78 -6.65
C LYS A 23 -7.28 10.60 -5.72
N ARG A 24 -7.08 9.38 -5.19
CA ARG A 24 -5.94 9.07 -4.33
C ARG A 24 -4.62 9.21 -5.07
N ALA A 25 -4.50 8.66 -6.28
CA ALA A 25 -3.30 8.80 -7.11
C ALA A 25 -2.97 10.28 -7.39
N LYS A 26 -3.97 11.10 -7.71
CA LYS A 26 -3.79 12.54 -7.88
C LYS A 26 -3.27 13.21 -6.60
N THR A 27 -3.83 12.87 -5.44
CA THR A 27 -3.37 13.40 -4.14
C THR A 27 -1.91 13.02 -3.90
N LEU A 28 -1.54 11.75 -4.07
CA LEU A 28 -0.16 11.27 -3.90
C LEU A 28 0.81 11.95 -4.87
N SER A 29 0.41 12.15 -6.13
CA SER A 29 1.25 12.83 -7.12
C SER A 29 1.51 14.31 -6.80
N GLN A 30 0.70 14.92 -5.95
CA GLN A 30 0.85 16.30 -5.47
C GLN A 30 1.56 16.37 -4.10
N ASP A 31 1.61 15.26 -3.34
CA ASP A 31 2.25 15.21 -2.03
C ASP A 31 3.78 15.24 -2.17
N ALA A 32 4.39 16.31 -1.67
CA ALA A 32 5.83 16.50 -1.73
C ALA A 32 6.60 15.46 -0.90
N ALA A 33 6.06 15.05 0.26
CA ALA A 33 6.68 14.05 1.12
C ALA A 33 6.63 12.67 0.49
N PHE A 34 5.49 12.28 -0.09
CA PHE A 34 5.37 11.05 -0.86
C PHE A 34 6.36 11.02 -2.03
N LYS A 35 6.39 12.07 -2.85
CA LYS A 35 7.35 12.18 -3.97
C LYS A 35 8.80 12.07 -3.51
N SER A 36 9.14 12.65 -2.37
CA SER A 36 10.48 12.56 -1.80
C SER A 36 10.84 11.12 -1.42
N ARG A 37 9.92 10.38 -0.78
CA ARG A 37 10.11 8.97 -0.43
C ARG A 37 10.29 8.09 -1.69
N ILE A 38 9.45 8.27 -2.69
CA ILE A 38 9.57 7.54 -3.98
C ILE A 38 10.90 7.83 -4.67
N LYS A 39 11.32 9.11 -4.74
CA LYS A 39 12.62 9.51 -5.31
C LYS A 39 13.80 8.90 -4.54
N ASP A 40 13.69 8.77 -3.23
CA ASP A 40 14.73 8.16 -2.40
C ASP A 40 14.86 6.66 -2.70
N VAL A 41 13.73 5.93 -2.77
CA VAL A 41 13.70 4.52 -3.19
C VAL A 41 14.29 4.37 -4.59
N TYR A 42 13.84 5.18 -5.55
CA TYR A 42 14.34 5.15 -6.92
C TYR A 42 15.87 5.34 -6.98
N ARG A 43 16.37 6.39 -6.34
CA ARG A 43 17.79 6.72 -6.33
C ARG A 43 18.63 5.61 -5.69
N LYS A 44 18.21 5.07 -4.56
CA LYS A 44 18.92 4.00 -3.88
C LYS A 44 18.95 2.70 -4.68
N THR A 45 17.93 2.44 -5.49
CA THR A 45 17.86 1.24 -6.33
C THR A 45 18.59 1.44 -7.65
N PHE A 46 18.19 2.44 -8.44
CA PHE A 46 18.58 2.51 -9.85
C PHE A 46 19.83 3.38 -10.07
N SER A 47 19.94 4.54 -9.40
CA SER A 47 21.11 5.42 -9.61
C SER A 47 22.40 4.87 -9.00
N ALA A 48 22.31 4.02 -8.02
CA ALA A 48 23.45 3.34 -7.40
C ALA A 48 23.84 2.02 -8.10
N GLY A 49 23.13 1.63 -9.16
CA GLY A 49 23.32 0.32 -9.81
C GLY A 49 23.01 -0.86 -8.86
N ASN A 50 22.16 -0.64 -7.89
CA ASN A 50 21.87 -1.62 -6.86
C ASN A 50 20.86 -2.67 -7.37
N THR A 51 21.12 -3.94 -7.09
CA THR A 51 20.22 -5.06 -7.41
C THR A 51 19.31 -5.42 -6.23
N VAL A 52 19.43 -4.70 -5.12
CA VAL A 52 18.71 -4.94 -3.89
C VAL A 52 17.46 -4.07 -3.84
N GLU A 53 16.33 -4.70 -3.51
CA GLU A 53 15.08 -3.97 -3.34
C GLU A 53 15.17 -2.98 -2.17
N GLN A 54 14.69 -1.78 -2.42
CA GLN A 54 14.50 -0.71 -1.46
C GLN A 54 13.01 -0.55 -1.19
N GLY A 55 12.65 0.11 -0.10
CA GLY A 55 11.23 0.36 0.16
C GLY A 55 10.99 1.23 1.38
N PHE A 56 9.72 1.51 1.63
CA PHE A 56 9.25 2.13 2.86
C PHE A 56 7.82 1.74 3.19
N ILE A 57 7.49 1.84 4.46
CA ILE A 57 6.13 1.86 4.99
C ILE A 57 5.90 3.23 5.60
N GLN A 58 4.75 3.85 5.30
CA GLN A 58 4.25 5.02 5.99
C GLN A 58 3.09 4.60 6.89
N THR A 59 3.13 4.96 8.15
CA THR A 59 2.10 4.63 9.13
C THR A 59 1.13 5.79 9.36
N SER A 60 -0.03 5.53 9.95
CA SER A 60 -1.07 6.54 10.23
C SER A 60 -0.63 7.59 11.25
N ASP A 61 0.34 7.27 12.12
CA ASP A 61 0.98 8.19 13.05
C ASP A 61 2.11 9.05 12.43
N GLY A 62 2.30 8.97 11.12
CA GLY A 62 3.25 9.78 10.37
C GLY A 62 4.69 9.23 10.34
N GLN A 63 4.94 8.03 10.88
CA GLN A 63 6.28 7.44 10.83
C GLN A 63 6.59 6.84 9.46
N THR A 64 7.81 7.04 8.97
CA THR A 64 8.35 6.31 7.82
C THR A 64 9.29 5.21 8.31
N ILE A 65 8.99 3.97 7.97
CA ILE A 65 9.76 2.78 8.35
C ILE A 65 10.45 2.24 7.11
N PHE A 66 11.74 1.98 7.21
CA PHE A 66 12.52 1.34 6.15
C PHE A 66 12.76 -0.15 6.45
N PRO A 67 12.94 -1.01 5.43
CA PRO A 67 13.12 -2.44 5.66
C PRO A 67 14.41 -2.73 6.41
N ASN A 68 14.36 -3.67 7.36
CA ASN A 68 15.53 -4.12 8.10
C ASN A 68 16.42 -5.05 7.27
N VAL A 69 15.80 -5.79 6.34
CA VAL A 69 16.47 -6.74 5.47
C VAL A 69 16.23 -6.34 4.04
N GLN A 70 17.32 -6.15 3.32
CA GLN A 70 17.36 -5.78 1.92
C GLN A 70 18.21 -6.82 1.20
N GLU A 71 17.55 -7.62 0.37
CA GLU A 71 18.19 -8.68 -0.41
C GLU A 71 17.81 -8.51 -1.88
N SER A 72 18.52 -9.21 -2.75
CA SER A 72 18.10 -9.29 -4.16
C SER A 72 16.69 -9.89 -4.24
N GLY A 73 15.75 -9.13 -4.80
CA GLY A 73 14.34 -9.51 -4.94
C GLY A 73 13.53 -9.49 -3.64
N SER A 74 13.97 -8.77 -2.58
CA SER A 74 13.16 -8.65 -1.37
C SER A 74 13.52 -7.46 -0.47
N ALA A 75 12.53 -6.63 -0.17
CA ALA A 75 12.58 -5.60 0.87
C ALA A 75 11.66 -6.02 2.03
N LYS A 76 12.23 -6.61 3.09
CA LYS A 76 11.44 -7.21 4.18
C LYS A 76 11.31 -6.29 5.38
N PHE A 77 10.07 -6.16 5.86
CA PHE A 77 9.72 -5.50 7.12
C PHE A 77 9.40 -6.57 8.18
N THR A 78 10.08 -6.53 9.30
CA THR A 78 9.84 -7.48 10.39
C THR A 78 8.54 -7.14 11.14
N ASN A 79 7.95 -8.14 11.80
CA ASN A 79 6.75 -7.92 12.60
C ASN A 79 6.97 -6.86 13.69
N ASP A 80 8.14 -6.85 14.32
CA ASP A 80 8.46 -5.90 15.40
C ASP A 80 8.49 -4.45 14.92
N GLN A 81 8.92 -4.22 13.66
CA GLN A 81 8.93 -2.87 13.08
C GLN A 81 7.52 -2.28 12.91
N ILE A 82 6.52 -3.13 12.66
CA ILE A 82 5.16 -2.73 12.32
C ILE A 82 4.14 -3.10 13.42
N ALA A 83 4.58 -3.72 14.52
CA ALA A 83 3.71 -4.12 15.61
C ALA A 83 2.90 -2.94 16.16
N GLY A 84 1.58 -3.11 16.26
CA GLY A 84 0.66 -2.08 16.75
C GLY A 84 0.48 -0.86 15.84
N LYS A 85 1.06 -0.86 14.63
CA LYS A 85 0.96 0.25 13.69
C LYS A 85 -0.07 -0.03 12.59
N GLU A 86 -0.74 1.03 12.17
CA GLU A 86 -1.59 1.00 10.98
C GLU A 86 -0.78 1.49 9.78
N ILE A 87 -0.70 0.66 8.73
CA ILE A 87 0.04 0.97 7.51
C ILE A 87 -0.89 1.73 6.54
N MET A 88 -0.43 2.90 6.09
CA MET A 88 -1.11 3.75 5.13
C MET A 88 -0.52 3.64 3.73
N GLU A 89 0.80 3.48 3.64
CA GLU A 89 1.51 3.33 2.38
C GLU A 89 2.57 2.24 2.53
N TRP A 90 2.69 1.40 1.53
CA TRP A 90 3.74 0.38 1.46
C TRP A 90 4.26 0.31 0.03
N TYR A 91 5.48 0.75 -0.17
CA TYR A 91 6.14 0.79 -1.46
C TYR A 91 7.49 0.10 -1.41
N HIS A 92 7.84 -0.59 -2.50
CA HIS A 92 9.16 -1.19 -2.70
C HIS A 92 9.58 -1.07 -4.17
N SER A 93 10.86 -1.28 -4.45
CA SER A 93 11.38 -1.24 -5.80
C SER A 93 11.52 -2.62 -6.42
N HIS A 94 11.40 -2.67 -7.75
CA HIS A 94 11.76 -3.83 -8.57
C HIS A 94 13.00 -3.53 -9.41
N PRO A 95 14.21 -3.93 -8.96
CA PRO A 95 15.46 -3.65 -9.67
C PRO A 95 15.51 -4.25 -11.08
N THR A 96 14.74 -5.30 -11.35
CA THR A 96 14.63 -5.98 -12.65
C THR A 96 13.72 -5.28 -13.65
N GLY A 97 13.22 -4.08 -13.32
CA GLY A 97 12.43 -3.25 -14.24
C GLY A 97 10.95 -3.57 -14.34
N SER A 98 10.43 -4.58 -13.62
CA SER A 98 8.98 -4.85 -13.62
C SER A 98 8.21 -3.74 -12.92
N MET A 99 7.23 -3.13 -13.62
CA MET A 99 6.30 -2.16 -13.02
C MET A 99 5.15 -2.84 -12.25
N ILE A 100 5.04 -4.15 -12.34
CA ILE A 100 3.87 -4.90 -11.88
C ILE A 100 4.20 -5.58 -10.57
N THR A 101 3.28 -5.52 -9.60
CA THR A 101 3.35 -6.30 -8.37
C THR A 101 3.45 -7.78 -8.69
N SER A 102 4.42 -8.46 -8.08
CA SER A 102 4.58 -9.90 -8.21
C SER A 102 3.51 -10.67 -7.43
N TRP A 103 3.38 -11.96 -7.70
CA TRP A 103 2.54 -12.83 -6.86
C TRP A 103 3.00 -12.85 -5.39
N ALA A 104 4.31 -12.83 -5.16
CA ALA A 104 4.87 -12.77 -3.82
C ALA A 104 4.45 -11.50 -3.07
N ASP A 105 4.39 -10.36 -3.76
CA ASP A 105 3.95 -9.08 -3.21
C ASP A 105 2.46 -9.11 -2.84
N LEU A 106 1.62 -9.61 -3.73
CA LEU A 106 0.18 -9.74 -3.48
C LEU A 106 -0.09 -10.70 -2.32
N LYS A 107 0.68 -11.78 -2.22
CA LYS A 107 0.62 -12.73 -1.11
C LYS A 107 1.03 -12.06 0.21
N ALA A 108 2.11 -11.29 0.21
CA ALA A 108 2.56 -10.55 1.39
C ALA A 108 1.50 -9.53 1.83
N LEU A 109 0.92 -8.78 0.88
CA LEU A 109 -0.16 -7.84 1.14
C LEU A 109 -1.40 -8.53 1.75
N ALA A 110 -1.82 -9.67 1.18
CA ALA A 110 -2.96 -10.44 1.68
C ALA A 110 -2.75 -10.90 3.12
N ILE A 111 -1.56 -11.39 3.46
CA ILE A 111 -1.19 -11.79 4.82
C ILE A 111 -1.26 -10.59 5.77
N ARG A 112 -0.67 -9.45 5.42
CA ARG A 112 -0.68 -8.23 6.25
C ARG A 112 -2.08 -7.65 6.44
N TYR A 113 -2.92 -7.75 5.43
CA TYR A 113 -4.33 -7.37 5.52
C TYR A 113 -5.07 -8.22 6.56
N GLN A 114 -4.92 -9.54 6.51
CA GLN A 114 -5.54 -10.44 7.49
C GLN A 114 -5.01 -10.27 8.91
N GLN A 115 -3.76 -9.86 9.06
CA GLN A 115 -3.15 -9.50 10.34
C GLN A 115 -3.60 -8.12 10.86
N ARG A 116 -4.48 -7.41 10.13
CA ARG A 116 -5.02 -6.08 10.46
C ARG A 116 -3.98 -4.96 10.55
N TYR A 117 -2.83 -5.11 9.90
CA TYR A 117 -1.87 -4.02 9.74
C TYR A 117 -2.29 -3.04 8.66
N VAL A 118 -3.08 -3.49 7.69
CA VAL A 118 -3.58 -2.71 6.55
C VAL A 118 -5.07 -2.52 6.72
N LYS A 119 -5.50 -1.25 6.77
CA LYS A 119 -6.90 -0.88 6.69
C LYS A 119 -7.21 -0.42 5.27
N SER A 120 -8.38 -0.81 4.76
CA SER A 120 -8.72 -0.69 3.34
C SER A 120 -8.90 0.74 2.83
N GLU A 121 -9.36 1.66 3.70
CA GLU A 121 -9.97 2.92 3.22
C GLU A 121 -8.98 3.93 2.64
N ASN A 122 -7.72 3.97 3.13
CA ASN A 122 -6.73 4.94 2.67
C ASN A 122 -5.39 4.31 2.30
N PHE A 123 -5.30 2.98 2.35
CA PHE A 123 -4.08 2.27 2.09
C PHE A 123 -3.71 2.27 0.61
N THR A 124 -2.43 2.46 0.33
CA THR A 124 -1.85 2.29 -1.00
C THR A 124 -0.64 1.36 -0.93
N TYR A 125 -0.57 0.45 -1.88
CA TYR A 125 0.55 -0.45 -2.08
C TYR A 125 1.15 -0.18 -3.45
N GLY A 126 2.48 -0.24 -3.61
CA GLY A 126 3.02 0.04 -4.92
C GLY A 126 4.45 -0.41 -5.14
N VAL A 127 4.81 -0.35 -6.42
CA VAL A 127 6.12 -0.72 -6.94
C VAL A 127 6.78 0.49 -7.59
N VAL A 128 8.06 0.69 -7.29
CA VAL A 128 8.94 1.67 -7.94
C VAL A 128 9.86 0.93 -8.90
N SER A 129 9.79 1.26 -10.18
CA SER A 129 10.65 0.71 -11.22
C SER A 129 11.44 1.83 -11.91
N GLU A 130 12.32 1.47 -12.84
CA GLU A 130 13.02 2.46 -13.68
C GLU A 130 12.07 3.26 -14.57
N PHE A 131 10.87 2.73 -14.86
CA PHE A 131 9.85 3.36 -15.71
C PHE A 131 8.85 4.23 -14.94
N GLY A 132 8.88 4.19 -13.61
CA GLY A 132 7.97 4.98 -12.78
C GLY A 132 7.48 4.26 -11.53
N CYS A 133 6.36 4.74 -11.00
CA CYS A 133 5.73 4.18 -9.80
C CYS A 133 4.29 3.75 -10.10
N MET A 134 3.99 2.49 -9.84
CA MET A 134 2.62 1.96 -9.88
C MET A 134 2.06 1.90 -8.46
N SER A 135 0.78 2.26 -8.32
CA SER A 135 0.06 2.15 -7.05
C SER A 135 -1.23 1.36 -7.23
N ILE A 136 -1.54 0.52 -6.26
CA ILE A 136 -2.82 -0.19 -6.15
C ILE A 136 -3.53 0.20 -4.86
N MET A 137 -4.86 0.09 -4.85
CA MET A 137 -5.72 0.33 -3.69
C MET A 137 -6.70 -0.82 -3.51
N ILE A 138 -7.09 -1.06 -2.28
CA ILE A 138 -8.19 -1.97 -1.95
C ILE A 138 -9.49 -1.16 -2.04
N THR A 139 -10.26 -1.38 -3.10
CA THR A 139 -11.54 -0.66 -3.34
C THR A 139 -12.76 -1.41 -2.79
N SER A 140 -12.64 -2.71 -2.57
CA SER A 140 -13.66 -3.56 -1.96
C SER A 140 -13.03 -4.39 -0.84
N PRO A 141 -13.21 -4.00 0.43
CA PRO A 141 -12.72 -4.77 1.57
C PRO A 141 -13.25 -6.22 1.60
N THR A 142 -14.51 -6.41 1.23
CA THR A 142 -15.14 -7.74 1.20
C THR A 142 -14.48 -8.66 0.18
N ASP A 143 -14.28 -8.17 -1.05
CA ASP A 143 -13.66 -8.96 -2.11
C ASP A 143 -12.19 -9.23 -1.81
N PHE A 144 -11.49 -8.21 -1.28
CA PHE A 144 -10.10 -8.38 -0.90
C PHE A 144 -9.92 -9.36 0.26
N ASN A 145 -10.84 -9.37 1.23
CA ASN A 145 -10.83 -10.37 2.31
C ASN A 145 -11.05 -11.78 1.78
N THR A 146 -11.95 -11.95 0.80
CA THR A 146 -12.17 -13.24 0.12
C THR A 146 -10.89 -13.69 -0.60
N PHE A 147 -10.27 -12.80 -1.37
CA PHE A 147 -8.98 -13.05 -2.01
C PHE A 147 -7.90 -13.45 -1.00
N ALA A 148 -7.73 -12.67 0.07
CA ALA A 148 -6.72 -12.91 1.10
C ALA A 148 -6.93 -14.25 1.82
N THR A 149 -8.19 -14.65 2.02
CA THR A 149 -8.54 -15.97 2.60
C THR A 149 -8.12 -17.11 1.67
N LYS A 150 -8.41 -17.00 0.38
CA LYS A 150 -8.01 -18.00 -0.63
C LYS A 150 -6.48 -18.11 -0.76
N VAL A 151 -5.79 -16.98 -0.72
CA VAL A 151 -4.31 -16.94 -0.70
C VAL A 151 -3.76 -17.70 0.50
N ARG A 152 -4.30 -17.44 1.70
CA ARG A 152 -3.87 -18.11 2.93
C ARG A 152 -4.11 -19.62 2.89
N ASN A 153 -5.23 -20.03 2.33
CA ASN A 153 -5.60 -21.44 2.22
C ASN A 153 -4.86 -22.18 1.11
N GLY A 154 -4.04 -21.49 0.31
CA GLY A 154 -3.34 -22.09 -0.83
C GLY A 154 -4.25 -22.42 -2.02
N GLU A 155 -5.46 -21.84 -2.06
CA GLU A 155 -6.44 -22.06 -3.14
C GLU A 155 -6.11 -21.29 -4.42
N LEU A 156 -5.24 -20.27 -4.31
CA LEU A 156 -4.78 -19.45 -5.43
C LEU A 156 -3.29 -19.69 -5.66
N SER A 157 -2.93 -19.85 -6.91
CA SER A 157 -1.54 -20.07 -7.36
C SER A 157 -1.05 -18.89 -8.22
N GLU A 158 0.24 -18.91 -8.53
CA GLU A 158 0.91 -17.88 -9.34
C GLU A 158 0.26 -17.68 -10.74
N SER A 159 -0.42 -18.68 -11.27
CA SER A 159 -1.18 -18.56 -12.54
C SER A 159 -2.29 -17.50 -12.49
N TRP A 160 -2.78 -17.14 -11.31
CA TRP A 160 -3.73 -16.05 -11.11
C TRP A 160 -3.13 -14.67 -11.35
N ASN A 161 -1.82 -14.53 -11.24
CA ASN A 161 -1.13 -13.26 -11.47
C ASN A 161 -1.36 -12.72 -12.89
N ALA A 162 -1.39 -13.59 -13.89
CA ALA A 162 -1.66 -13.20 -15.26
C ALA A 162 -3.09 -12.64 -15.47
N TYR A 163 -4.05 -13.10 -14.67
CA TYR A 163 -5.45 -12.66 -14.77
C TYR A 163 -5.68 -11.28 -14.12
N ILE A 164 -5.11 -11.04 -12.95
CA ILE A 164 -5.25 -9.75 -12.21
C ILE A 164 -4.57 -8.62 -12.99
N VAL A 165 -3.42 -8.87 -13.58
CA VAL A 165 -2.65 -7.90 -14.37
C VAL A 165 -3.34 -7.55 -15.69
N GLY A 166 -4.08 -8.48 -16.29
CA GLY A 166 -4.83 -8.23 -17.51
C GLY A 166 -6.11 -7.40 -17.32
N ALA A 167 -6.66 -7.36 -16.10
CA ALA A 167 -7.98 -6.79 -15.84
C ALA A 167 -7.98 -5.36 -15.26
N SER A 168 -6.85 -4.86 -14.72
CA SER A 168 -6.83 -3.61 -13.95
C SER A 168 -5.68 -2.65 -14.26
N GLY A 169 -5.04 -2.77 -15.40
CA GLY A 169 -3.91 -1.92 -15.79
C GLY A 169 -4.32 -0.47 -16.07
N LEU A 170 -4.39 0.38 -15.04
CA LEU A 170 -4.34 1.83 -15.20
C LEU A 170 -2.87 2.26 -15.02
N PHE A 171 -2.22 2.52 -16.14
CA PHE A 171 -0.88 3.07 -16.18
C PHE A 171 -0.95 4.60 -16.15
N TYR A 172 -0.15 5.22 -15.28
CA TYR A 172 0.17 6.64 -15.34
C TYR A 172 1.67 6.80 -15.55
N SER A 173 2.01 7.41 -16.67
CA SER A 173 3.35 7.94 -16.98
C SER A 173 3.58 9.27 -16.29
#